data_953b859edec372046ef3ef788ea8299e
#
_entry.id   953b859edec372046ef3ef788ea8299e
#
_cell.length_a   1.000
_cell.length_b   1.000
_cell.length_c   1.000
_cell.angle_alpha   90.00
_cell.angle_beta   90.00
_cell.angle_gamma   90.00
#
_symmetry.space_group_name_H-M   'P 1'
#
loop_
_entity.id
_entity.type
_entity.pdbx_description
1 polymer ?
#
loop_
_entity_poly.entity_id
_entity_poly.type
_entity_poly.pdbx_seq_one_letter_code
_entity_poly.pdbx_strand_id
1 'polypeptide(L)'
;MSLLSDIAVPIAKLVNMKKYKEKDFLNPRRDTDFLNKKNFDKSLAIDEQFIDEYQILTVFSEKSCNRHIIFLHGGAYVMRAVRGHKNIIEKLVKKYHFKVTFIDYPLAPENTVEKTHQVVMEAYRKIIKKYKDDEFYLFGDSSGGGLALAFLQRLKEEKQLPFPEKTVLMSPWVDVSMTNEEIEEFAEKDPLLPLNGLIVTGKQFAGELDVKDPLISPIYGNMDNLGEIFLIFGTNEILYPDCLKLSDMLEIAVGTSVEIKIGENLCHDWILAPLKETEETIDEIGKFFLK
;
A
#
# COMPACT_ATOMS: atom_id res chain seq x y z
N MET A 1 3.15 17.26 16.76
CA MET A 1 3.98 16.02 16.61
C MET A 1 4.24 15.42 17.97
N SER A 2 4.35 14.11 18.05
CA SER A 2 4.72 13.46 19.31
C SER A 2 6.25 13.53 19.51
N LEU A 3 6.70 13.50 20.77
CA LEU A 3 8.14 13.45 21.09
C LEU A 3 8.83 12.26 20.40
N LEU A 4 8.09 11.18 20.12
CA LEU A 4 8.61 9.98 19.46
C LEU A 4 8.84 10.20 17.95
N SER A 5 7.97 10.95 17.26
CA SER A 5 8.18 11.28 15.85
C SER A 5 9.37 12.22 15.65
N ASP A 6 9.55 13.19 16.56
CA ASP A 6 10.68 14.13 16.54
C ASP A 6 12.04 13.41 16.74
N ILE A 7 12.04 12.26 17.41
CA ILE A 7 13.24 11.47 17.68
C ILE A 7 13.44 10.36 16.64
N ALA A 8 12.38 9.80 16.06
CA ALA A 8 12.44 8.65 15.17
C ALA A 8 13.26 8.93 13.90
N VAL A 9 13.06 10.08 13.25
CA VAL A 9 13.81 10.48 12.04
C VAL A 9 15.29 10.69 12.33
N PRO A 10 15.72 11.44 13.37
CA PRO A 10 17.13 11.53 13.74
C PRO A 10 17.77 10.19 14.08
N ILE A 11 17.08 9.31 14.79
CA ILE A 11 17.60 7.97 15.12
C ILE A 11 17.78 7.13 13.85
N ALA A 12 16.79 7.11 12.94
CA ALA A 12 16.87 6.38 11.68
C ALA A 12 18.08 6.83 10.84
N LYS A 13 18.35 8.15 10.80
CA LYS A 13 19.55 8.71 10.16
C LYS A 13 20.84 8.29 10.90
N LEU A 14 20.86 8.37 12.22
CA LEU A 14 22.03 8.03 13.04
C LEU A 14 22.46 6.56 12.87
N VAL A 15 21.49 5.64 12.84
CA VAL A 15 21.77 4.20 12.63
C VAL A 15 21.89 3.82 11.15
N ASN A 16 21.80 4.81 10.24
CA ASN A 16 21.90 4.62 8.79
C ASN A 16 20.92 3.55 8.25
N MET A 17 19.65 3.63 8.68
CA MET A 17 18.60 2.67 8.29
C MET A 17 18.46 2.55 6.76
N LYS A 18 18.68 3.64 6.02
CA LYS A 18 18.68 3.68 4.57
C LYS A 18 19.63 2.65 3.94
N LYS A 19 20.87 2.52 4.47
CA LYS A 19 21.84 1.52 4.00
C LYS A 19 21.39 0.09 4.26
N TYR A 20 20.74 -0.17 5.41
CA TYR A 20 20.18 -1.50 5.68
C TYR A 20 19.02 -1.82 4.74
N LYS A 21 18.13 -0.85 4.50
CA LYS A 21 17.03 -1.00 3.54
C LYS A 21 17.53 -1.26 2.13
N GLU A 22 18.57 -0.56 1.68
CA GLU A 22 19.17 -0.80 0.36
C GLU A 22 19.68 -2.24 0.23
N LYS A 23 20.35 -2.77 1.27
CA LYS A 23 20.78 -4.16 1.28
C LYS A 23 19.60 -5.14 1.21
N ASP A 24 18.52 -4.87 1.95
CA ASP A 24 17.31 -5.70 1.95
C ASP A 24 16.59 -5.64 0.60
N PHE A 25 16.57 -4.48 -0.07
CA PHE A 25 15.97 -4.33 -1.40
C PHE A 25 16.76 -5.08 -2.48
N LEU A 26 18.10 -4.98 -2.44
CA LEU A 26 18.97 -5.66 -3.40
C LEU A 26 19.09 -7.17 -3.16
N ASN A 27 18.84 -7.63 -1.93
CA ASN A 27 18.90 -9.04 -1.53
C ASN A 27 17.71 -9.40 -0.63
N PRO A 28 16.49 -9.42 -1.17
CA PRO A 28 15.29 -9.58 -0.38
C PRO A 28 15.19 -10.95 0.27
N ARG A 29 14.86 -10.96 1.58
CA ARG A 29 14.62 -12.20 2.32
C ARG A 29 13.16 -12.61 2.21
N ARG A 30 12.91 -13.91 2.04
CA ARG A 30 11.57 -14.52 1.96
C ARG A 30 11.17 -15.28 3.23
N ASP A 31 12.03 -15.30 4.25
CA ASP A 31 11.86 -16.08 5.49
C ASP A 31 10.94 -15.42 6.53
N THR A 32 10.52 -14.18 6.31
CA THR A 32 9.61 -13.47 7.19
C THR A 32 8.15 -13.69 6.80
N ASP A 33 7.35 -14.23 7.73
CA ASP A 33 5.92 -14.45 7.54
C ASP A 33 5.14 -13.87 8.74
N PHE A 34 5.02 -12.54 8.76
CA PHE A 34 4.29 -11.84 9.81
C PHE A 34 2.76 -11.98 9.67
N LEU A 35 2.27 -12.24 8.47
CA LEU A 35 0.84 -12.39 8.20
C LEU A 35 0.36 -13.85 8.19
N ASN A 36 1.13 -14.74 8.81
CA ASN A 36 0.67 -16.09 9.11
C ASN A 36 -0.49 -16.04 10.12
N LYS A 37 -1.53 -16.85 9.89
CA LYS A 37 -2.72 -16.93 10.77
C LYS A 37 -2.40 -17.14 12.24
N LYS A 38 -1.28 -17.81 12.56
CA LYS A 38 -0.84 -18.06 13.94
C LYS A 38 -0.38 -16.80 14.69
N ASN A 39 -0.03 -15.76 13.95
CA ASN A 39 0.46 -14.50 14.49
C ASN A 39 -0.65 -13.50 14.86
N PHE A 40 -1.88 -13.73 14.40
CA PHE A 40 -3.02 -12.89 14.72
C PHE A 40 -3.59 -13.19 16.11
N ASP A 41 -4.28 -12.20 16.68
CA ASP A 41 -5.00 -12.35 17.95
C ASP A 41 -6.02 -13.48 17.84
N LYS A 42 -6.05 -14.34 18.86
CA LYS A 42 -6.91 -15.54 18.92
C LYS A 42 -8.42 -15.23 18.94
N SER A 43 -8.80 -13.99 19.24
CA SER A 43 -10.20 -13.54 19.17
C SER A 43 -10.67 -13.25 17.75
N LEU A 44 -9.78 -13.27 16.76
CA LEU A 44 -10.09 -13.01 15.36
C LEU A 44 -10.28 -14.31 14.60
N ALA A 45 -11.28 -14.32 13.75
CA ALA A 45 -11.49 -15.39 12.78
C ALA A 45 -10.67 -15.11 11.52
N ILE A 46 -10.16 -16.17 10.92
CA ILE A 46 -9.31 -16.09 9.75
C ILE A 46 -9.78 -17.09 8.70
N ASP A 47 -10.08 -16.58 7.51
CA ASP A 47 -10.34 -17.36 6.32
C ASP A 47 -9.11 -17.33 5.42
N GLU A 48 -8.52 -18.47 5.16
CA GLU A 48 -7.30 -18.63 4.39
C GLU A 48 -7.60 -19.30 3.05
N GLN A 49 -7.21 -18.67 1.97
CA GLN A 49 -7.35 -19.17 0.61
C GLN A 49 -6.03 -18.97 -0.13
N PHE A 50 -5.92 -19.56 -1.31
CA PHE A 50 -4.74 -19.46 -2.17
C PHE A 50 -5.13 -19.24 -3.63
N ILE A 51 -4.28 -18.49 -4.34
CA ILE A 51 -4.16 -18.46 -5.79
C ILE A 51 -2.77 -19.01 -6.09
N ASP A 52 -2.68 -20.17 -6.71
CA ASP A 52 -1.43 -20.93 -6.80
C ASP A 52 -0.81 -21.08 -5.38
N GLU A 53 0.42 -20.64 -5.18
CA GLU A 53 1.12 -20.61 -3.87
C GLU A 53 0.87 -19.33 -3.05
N TYR A 54 0.20 -18.34 -3.62
CA TYR A 54 0.02 -17.01 -2.99
C TYR A 54 -1.16 -17.00 -2.03
N GLN A 55 -0.87 -16.63 -0.78
CA GLN A 55 -1.87 -16.61 0.29
C GLN A 55 -2.83 -15.43 0.18
N ILE A 56 -4.10 -15.69 0.39
CA ILE A 56 -5.16 -14.71 0.58
C ILE A 56 -5.74 -14.91 1.96
N LEU A 57 -5.58 -13.93 2.83
CA LEU A 57 -5.93 -14.05 4.23
C LEU A 57 -7.02 -13.03 4.59
N THR A 58 -8.25 -13.47 4.81
CA THR A 58 -9.32 -12.62 5.30
C THR A 58 -9.42 -12.70 6.81
N VAL A 59 -9.22 -11.56 7.47
CA VAL A 59 -9.27 -11.41 8.93
C VAL A 59 -10.55 -10.66 9.30
N PHE A 60 -11.31 -11.21 10.25
CA PHE A 60 -12.57 -10.64 10.70
C PHE A 60 -12.88 -11.05 12.14
N SER A 61 -13.88 -10.43 12.76
CA SER A 61 -14.39 -10.76 14.09
C SER A 61 -15.86 -11.17 14.02
N GLU A 62 -16.41 -11.72 15.08
CA GLU A 62 -17.85 -12.00 15.20
C GLU A 62 -18.72 -10.74 15.00
N LYS A 63 -18.17 -9.56 15.25
CA LYS A 63 -18.84 -8.27 15.09
C LYS A 63 -18.61 -7.63 13.72
N SER A 64 -17.86 -8.26 12.80
CA SER A 64 -17.54 -7.66 11.51
C SER A 64 -18.81 -7.41 10.69
N CYS A 65 -18.86 -6.21 10.10
CA CYS A 65 -19.92 -5.77 9.20
C CYS A 65 -19.65 -6.23 7.75
N ASN A 66 -20.48 -5.79 6.81
CA ASN A 66 -20.32 -6.06 5.38
C ASN A 66 -19.28 -5.16 4.68
N ARG A 67 -18.57 -4.30 5.39
CA ARG A 67 -17.49 -3.48 4.82
C ARG A 67 -16.20 -4.29 4.78
N HIS A 68 -15.65 -4.44 3.57
CA HIS A 68 -14.55 -5.36 3.29
C HIS A 68 -13.40 -4.64 2.60
N ILE A 69 -12.27 -4.51 3.28
CA ILE A 69 -11.07 -3.87 2.77
C ILE A 69 -10.18 -4.91 2.12
N ILE A 70 -9.80 -4.70 0.86
CA ILE A 70 -8.71 -5.42 0.20
C ILE A 70 -7.42 -4.66 0.47
N PHE A 71 -6.45 -5.32 1.06
CA PHE A 71 -5.21 -4.72 1.52
C PHE A 71 -4.02 -5.23 0.71
N LEU A 72 -3.31 -4.30 0.04
CA LEU A 72 -2.10 -4.53 -0.74
C LEU A 72 -0.92 -3.88 -0.02
N HIS A 73 0.04 -4.69 0.42
CA HIS A 73 1.14 -4.23 1.26
C HIS A 73 2.27 -3.55 0.49
N GLY A 74 2.99 -2.67 1.18
CA GLY A 74 4.24 -2.10 0.71
C GLY A 74 5.43 -3.06 0.79
N GLY A 75 6.60 -2.59 0.36
CA GLY A 75 7.85 -3.35 0.37
C GLY A 75 8.62 -3.31 -0.93
N ALA A 76 8.45 -2.24 -1.71
CA ALA A 76 9.15 -1.99 -2.99
C ALA A 76 9.04 -3.15 -3.99
N TYR A 77 7.92 -3.88 -3.96
CA TYR A 77 7.63 -5.07 -4.77
C TYR A 77 8.59 -6.25 -4.53
N VAL A 78 9.53 -6.15 -3.60
CA VAL A 78 10.54 -7.18 -3.31
C VAL A 78 10.48 -7.71 -1.87
N MET A 79 9.91 -6.96 -0.94
CA MET A 79 9.81 -7.35 0.47
C MET A 79 8.40 -7.85 0.79
N ARG A 80 8.33 -8.88 1.64
CA ARG A 80 7.06 -9.34 2.21
C ARG A 80 6.52 -8.36 3.25
N ALA A 81 5.25 -8.51 3.57
CA ALA A 81 4.61 -7.72 4.61
C ALA A 81 5.35 -7.82 5.97
N VAL A 82 5.34 -6.72 6.70
CA VAL A 82 5.99 -6.60 8.02
C VAL A 82 4.95 -6.60 9.16
N ARG A 83 5.43 -6.65 10.41
CA ARG A 83 4.55 -6.65 11.60
C ARG A 83 3.61 -5.43 11.65
N GLY A 84 4.04 -4.28 11.13
CA GLY A 84 3.22 -3.08 11.05
C GLY A 84 1.91 -3.31 10.29
N HIS A 85 1.97 -3.99 9.14
CA HIS A 85 0.77 -4.34 8.35
C HIS A 85 -0.22 -5.19 9.15
N LYS A 86 0.28 -6.21 9.87
CA LYS A 86 -0.55 -7.02 10.78
C LYS A 86 -1.25 -6.16 11.82
N ASN A 87 -0.53 -5.21 12.44
CA ASN A 87 -1.10 -4.34 13.46
C ASN A 87 -2.21 -3.44 12.91
N ILE A 88 -2.04 -2.91 11.69
CA ILE A 88 -3.07 -2.13 10.99
C ILE A 88 -4.32 -2.99 10.77
N ILE A 89 -4.16 -4.20 10.22
CA ILE A 89 -5.25 -5.13 9.96
C ILE A 89 -6.03 -5.41 11.27
N GLU A 90 -5.33 -5.80 12.34
CA GLU A 90 -5.97 -6.07 13.63
C GLU A 90 -6.74 -4.88 14.18
N LYS A 91 -6.22 -3.65 14.03
CA LYS A 91 -6.91 -2.44 14.47
C LYS A 91 -8.17 -2.16 13.67
N LEU A 92 -8.10 -2.26 12.34
CA LEU A 92 -9.26 -2.05 11.48
C LEU A 92 -10.36 -3.07 11.78
N VAL A 93 -10.01 -4.34 12.03
CA VAL A 93 -10.97 -5.38 12.40
C VAL A 93 -11.53 -5.19 13.81
N LYS A 94 -10.67 -4.95 14.82
CA LYS A 94 -11.10 -4.87 16.22
C LYS A 94 -11.87 -3.61 16.55
N LYS A 95 -11.44 -2.47 16.02
CA LYS A 95 -12.00 -1.14 16.36
C LYS A 95 -13.17 -0.76 15.47
N TYR A 96 -13.08 -1.05 14.16
CA TYR A 96 -14.06 -0.61 13.17
C TYR A 96 -14.95 -1.73 12.65
N HIS A 97 -14.65 -2.97 13.04
CA HIS A 97 -15.39 -4.16 12.67
C HIS A 97 -15.43 -4.44 11.16
N PHE A 98 -14.40 -3.98 10.44
CA PHE A 98 -14.23 -4.31 9.03
C PHE A 98 -13.82 -5.78 8.88
N LYS A 99 -14.10 -6.36 7.71
CA LYS A 99 -13.34 -7.49 7.20
C LYS A 99 -12.13 -6.93 6.45
N VAL A 100 -10.97 -7.54 6.61
CA VAL A 100 -9.77 -7.13 5.89
C VAL A 100 -9.17 -8.35 5.21
N THR A 101 -9.11 -8.33 3.87
CA THR A 101 -8.41 -9.36 3.10
C THR A 101 -7.06 -8.85 2.65
N PHE A 102 -6.03 -9.49 3.17
CA PHE A 102 -4.66 -9.32 2.75
C PHE A 102 -4.34 -10.27 1.58
N ILE A 103 -3.67 -9.76 0.56
CA ILE A 103 -3.18 -10.54 -0.57
C ILE A 103 -1.65 -10.56 -0.54
N ASP A 104 -1.05 -11.73 -0.30
CA ASP A 104 0.39 -11.96 -0.40
C ASP A 104 0.76 -12.15 -1.89
N TYR A 105 0.79 -11.05 -2.62
CA TYR A 105 0.97 -11.04 -4.07
C TYR A 105 2.41 -11.40 -4.49
N PRO A 106 2.62 -11.89 -5.75
CA PRO A 106 3.94 -12.21 -6.30
C PRO A 106 4.91 -11.05 -6.22
N LEU A 107 6.15 -11.34 -5.83
CA LEU A 107 7.21 -10.34 -5.63
C LEU A 107 8.34 -10.53 -6.66
N ALA A 108 9.00 -9.42 -7.01
CA ALA A 108 10.22 -9.41 -7.80
C ALA A 108 11.43 -9.84 -6.92
N PRO A 109 12.52 -10.32 -7.51
CA PRO A 109 12.74 -10.51 -8.94
C PRO A 109 12.16 -11.82 -9.50
N GLU A 110 11.60 -12.70 -8.65
CA GLU A 110 11.08 -14.01 -9.10
C GLU A 110 9.85 -13.88 -10.00
N ASN A 111 9.11 -12.78 -9.85
CA ASN A 111 7.92 -12.47 -10.65
C ASN A 111 7.96 -11.00 -11.11
N THR A 112 7.24 -10.73 -12.18
CA THR A 112 7.07 -9.38 -12.72
C THR A 112 5.66 -8.86 -12.51
N VAL A 113 5.42 -7.63 -12.92
CA VAL A 113 4.16 -6.91 -12.77
C VAL A 113 2.96 -7.68 -13.34
N GLU A 114 3.13 -8.38 -14.47
CA GLU A 114 2.03 -9.13 -15.11
C GLU A 114 1.51 -10.24 -14.19
N LYS A 115 2.42 -11.04 -13.58
CA LYS A 115 2.03 -12.10 -12.66
C LYS A 115 1.39 -11.53 -11.40
N THR A 116 1.93 -10.40 -10.89
CA THR A 116 1.37 -9.71 -9.72
C THR A 116 -0.07 -9.25 -9.99
N HIS A 117 -0.30 -8.55 -11.09
CA HIS A 117 -1.65 -8.12 -11.47
C HIS A 117 -2.60 -9.28 -11.76
N GLN A 118 -2.11 -10.37 -12.37
CA GLN A 118 -2.92 -11.57 -12.58
C GLN A 118 -3.41 -12.11 -11.23
N VAL A 119 -2.51 -12.33 -10.26
CA VAL A 119 -2.85 -12.91 -8.95
C VAL A 119 -3.79 -11.98 -8.18
N VAL A 120 -3.53 -10.66 -8.15
CA VAL A 120 -4.41 -9.69 -7.47
C VAL A 120 -5.82 -9.69 -8.08
N MET A 121 -5.93 -9.71 -9.41
CA MET A 121 -7.21 -9.76 -10.10
C MET A 121 -7.98 -11.06 -9.83
N GLU A 122 -7.30 -12.21 -9.87
CA GLU A 122 -7.90 -13.50 -9.55
C GLU A 122 -8.32 -13.59 -8.07
N ALA A 123 -7.49 -13.07 -7.16
CA ALA A 123 -7.82 -12.96 -5.74
C ALA A 123 -9.08 -12.11 -5.55
N TYR A 124 -9.13 -10.93 -6.17
CA TYR A 124 -10.30 -10.05 -6.11
C TYR A 124 -11.57 -10.76 -6.59
N ARG A 125 -11.54 -11.41 -7.78
CA ARG A 125 -12.67 -12.21 -8.28
C ARG A 125 -13.12 -13.30 -7.31
N LYS A 126 -12.18 -13.97 -6.66
CA LYS A 126 -12.47 -15.03 -5.69
C LYS A 126 -13.10 -14.47 -4.42
N ILE A 127 -12.61 -13.33 -3.93
CA ILE A 127 -13.10 -12.66 -2.72
C ILE A 127 -14.53 -12.16 -2.93
N ILE A 128 -14.80 -11.41 -4.00
CA ILE A 128 -16.14 -10.85 -4.28
C ILE A 128 -17.19 -11.96 -4.52
N LYS A 129 -16.79 -13.08 -5.10
CA LYS A 129 -17.67 -14.23 -5.25
C LYS A 129 -18.04 -14.87 -3.91
N LYS A 130 -17.08 -14.93 -2.98
CA LYS A 130 -17.29 -15.52 -1.65
C LYS A 130 -18.06 -14.60 -0.73
N TYR A 131 -17.78 -13.32 -0.75
CA TYR A 131 -18.36 -12.29 0.13
C TYR A 131 -19.28 -11.36 -0.67
N LYS A 132 -20.18 -11.94 -1.46
CA LYS A 132 -21.02 -11.26 -2.45
C LYS A 132 -21.92 -10.14 -1.91
N ASP A 133 -22.20 -10.16 -0.61
CA ASP A 133 -23.07 -9.19 0.08
C ASP A 133 -22.24 -8.09 0.77
N ASP A 134 -20.88 -8.08 0.59
CA ASP A 134 -20.00 -7.09 1.17
C ASP A 134 -19.78 -5.90 0.21
N GLU A 135 -19.57 -4.72 0.79
CA GLU A 135 -19.11 -3.50 0.14
C GLU A 135 -17.58 -3.51 0.15
N PHE A 136 -16.96 -3.34 -1.01
CA PHE A 136 -15.51 -3.48 -1.14
C PHE A 136 -14.81 -2.14 -1.16
N TYR A 137 -13.74 -2.06 -0.39
CA TYR A 137 -12.81 -0.94 -0.29
C TYR A 137 -11.39 -1.42 -0.58
N LEU A 138 -10.49 -0.48 -0.92
CA LEU A 138 -9.11 -0.81 -1.22
C LEU A 138 -8.17 -0.01 -0.29
N PHE A 139 -7.11 -0.64 0.15
CA PHE A 139 -6.04 0.00 0.90
C PHE A 139 -4.69 -0.48 0.39
N GLY A 140 -3.78 0.45 0.10
CA GLY A 140 -2.40 0.12 -0.24
C GLY A 140 -1.42 1.12 0.34
N ASP A 141 -0.28 0.61 0.80
CA ASP A 141 0.83 1.42 1.28
C ASP A 141 2.07 1.27 0.38
N SER A 142 2.84 2.34 0.18
CA SER A 142 4.08 2.33 -0.59
C SER A 142 3.91 1.71 -2.00
N SER A 143 4.66 0.67 -2.35
CA SER A 143 4.47 -0.11 -3.58
C SER A 143 3.07 -0.73 -3.67
N GLY A 144 2.48 -1.16 -2.55
CA GLY A 144 1.09 -1.61 -2.50
C GLY A 144 0.10 -0.49 -2.83
N GLY A 145 0.42 0.76 -2.49
CA GLY A 145 -0.35 1.94 -2.89
C GLY A 145 -0.27 2.21 -4.40
N GLY A 146 0.91 2.08 -5.00
CA GLY A 146 1.08 2.10 -6.46
C GLY A 146 0.30 0.99 -7.14
N LEU A 147 0.41 -0.25 -6.63
CA LEU A 147 -0.34 -1.40 -7.14
C LEU A 147 -1.85 -1.21 -7.02
N ALA A 148 -2.33 -0.62 -5.90
CA ALA A 148 -3.74 -0.32 -5.69
C ALA A 148 -4.28 0.67 -6.74
N LEU A 149 -3.55 1.74 -7.02
CA LEU A 149 -3.94 2.72 -8.04
C LEU A 149 -3.93 2.11 -9.45
N ALA A 150 -2.89 1.34 -9.81
CA ALA A 150 -2.83 0.61 -11.09
C ALA A 150 -3.96 -0.43 -11.20
N PHE A 151 -4.29 -1.11 -10.10
CA PHE A 151 -5.41 -2.05 -10.05
C PHE A 151 -6.76 -1.35 -10.30
N LEU A 152 -7.02 -0.19 -9.69
CA LEU A 152 -8.24 0.60 -9.95
C LEU A 152 -8.36 1.00 -11.43
N GLN A 153 -7.27 1.50 -12.02
CA GLN A 153 -7.26 1.89 -13.44
C GLN A 153 -7.59 0.70 -14.35
N ARG A 154 -7.01 -0.47 -14.06
CA ARG A 154 -7.29 -1.70 -14.80
C ARG A 154 -8.72 -2.23 -14.56
N LEU A 155 -9.21 -2.15 -13.32
CA LEU A 155 -10.52 -2.67 -12.94
C LEU A 155 -11.68 -1.94 -13.65
N LYS A 156 -11.50 -0.66 -14.02
CA LYS A 156 -12.48 0.09 -14.82
C LYS A 156 -12.80 -0.59 -16.17
N GLU A 157 -11.86 -1.32 -16.73
CA GLU A 157 -12.04 -2.06 -17.98
C GLU A 157 -12.87 -3.34 -17.76
N GLU A 158 -12.92 -3.85 -16.53
CA GLU A 158 -13.61 -5.07 -16.10
C GLU A 158 -15.06 -4.77 -15.65
N LYS A 159 -15.91 -4.33 -16.55
CA LYS A 159 -17.29 -3.84 -16.29
C LYS A 159 -18.20 -4.78 -15.48
N GLN A 160 -17.83 -6.04 -15.29
CA GLN A 160 -18.63 -7.05 -14.60
C GLN A 160 -18.23 -7.22 -13.12
N LEU A 161 -17.17 -6.57 -12.68
CA LEU A 161 -16.70 -6.65 -11.30
C LEU A 161 -17.14 -5.42 -10.52
N PRO A 162 -17.55 -5.57 -9.25
CA PRO A 162 -17.80 -4.42 -8.40
C PRO A 162 -16.52 -3.59 -8.27
N PHE A 163 -16.70 -2.27 -8.31
CA PHE A 163 -15.59 -1.33 -8.16
C PHE A 163 -15.48 -0.92 -6.69
N PRO A 164 -14.28 -0.84 -6.09
CA PRO A 164 -14.11 -0.32 -4.74
C PRO A 164 -14.59 1.13 -4.66
N GLU A 165 -15.56 1.41 -3.79
CA GLU A 165 -16.12 2.76 -3.66
C GLU A 165 -15.11 3.73 -3.06
N LYS A 166 -14.28 3.25 -2.14
CA LYS A 166 -13.28 4.04 -1.42
C LYS A 166 -11.93 3.37 -1.42
N THR A 167 -10.89 4.18 -1.59
CA THR A 167 -9.51 3.72 -1.62
C THR A 167 -8.62 4.58 -0.74
N VAL A 168 -7.80 3.96 0.09
CA VAL A 168 -6.73 4.62 0.84
C VAL A 168 -5.40 4.32 0.17
N LEU A 169 -4.66 5.38 -0.14
CA LEU A 169 -3.30 5.32 -0.67
C LEU A 169 -2.36 5.98 0.34
N MET A 170 -1.57 5.16 1.02
CA MET A 170 -0.60 5.60 2.03
C MET A 170 0.79 5.64 1.44
N SER A 171 1.41 6.84 1.37
CA SER A 171 2.75 7.04 0.81
C SER A 171 2.98 6.28 -0.51
N PRO A 172 2.06 6.35 -1.51
CA PRO A 172 2.06 5.43 -2.63
C PRO A 172 3.26 5.66 -3.56
N TRP A 173 3.93 4.56 -3.96
CA TRP A 173 4.98 4.61 -4.98
C TRP A 173 4.35 4.50 -6.38
N VAL A 174 4.09 5.66 -6.99
CA VAL A 174 3.30 5.79 -8.22
C VAL A 174 4.11 6.02 -9.49
N ASP A 175 5.40 6.29 -9.37
CA ASP A 175 6.36 6.37 -10.47
C ASP A 175 7.63 5.56 -10.12
N VAL A 176 7.73 4.34 -10.64
CA VAL A 176 8.93 3.51 -10.40
C VAL A 176 10.13 3.93 -11.24
N SER A 177 9.95 4.81 -12.21
CA SER A 177 11.06 5.36 -12.98
C SER A 177 11.97 6.27 -12.15
N MET A 178 11.45 6.84 -11.05
CA MET A 178 12.14 7.76 -10.15
C MET A 178 12.79 8.94 -10.92
N THR A 179 12.10 9.46 -11.94
CA THR A 179 12.64 10.50 -12.85
C THR A 179 12.10 11.91 -12.57
N ASN A 180 11.33 12.11 -11.51
CA ASN A 180 10.94 13.45 -11.08
C ASN A 180 12.19 14.24 -10.65
N GLU A 181 12.33 15.48 -11.12
CA GLU A 181 13.53 16.31 -10.91
C GLU A 181 13.78 16.64 -9.43
N GLU A 182 12.73 16.63 -8.59
CA GLU A 182 12.84 16.92 -7.16
C GLU A 182 13.25 15.70 -6.31
N ILE A 183 13.27 14.50 -6.87
CA ILE A 183 13.55 13.25 -6.15
C ILE A 183 14.89 13.29 -5.39
N GLU A 184 15.94 13.86 -5.97
CA GLU A 184 17.27 13.90 -5.33
C GLU A 184 17.24 14.71 -4.03
N GLU A 185 16.54 15.86 -4.00
CA GLU A 185 16.40 16.67 -2.80
C GLU A 185 15.67 15.91 -1.68
N PHE A 186 14.58 15.23 -2.04
CA PHE A 186 13.81 14.45 -1.06
C PHE A 186 14.51 13.14 -0.68
N ALA A 187 15.34 12.58 -1.56
CA ALA A 187 16.20 11.44 -1.22
C ALA A 187 17.16 11.77 -0.07
N GLU A 188 17.67 13.00 0.05
CA GLU A 188 18.51 13.41 1.18
C GLU A 188 17.72 13.56 2.49
N LYS A 189 16.46 13.99 2.39
CA LYS A 189 15.56 14.16 3.55
C LYS A 189 15.06 12.82 4.10
N ASP A 190 14.78 11.86 3.22
CA ASP A 190 14.23 10.56 3.59
C ASP A 190 15.23 9.72 4.41
N PRO A 191 14.88 9.29 5.64
CA PRO A 191 15.77 8.48 6.47
C PRO A 191 15.70 6.99 6.15
N LEU A 192 14.76 6.55 5.32
CA LEU A 192 14.41 5.13 5.14
C LEU A 192 14.66 4.61 3.74
N LEU A 193 14.20 5.32 2.70
CA LEU A 193 14.19 4.81 1.33
C LEU A 193 15.46 5.16 0.55
N PRO A 194 16.19 4.16 0.04
CA PRO A 194 17.36 4.35 -0.81
C PRO A 194 16.96 4.53 -2.28
N LEU A 195 17.28 5.65 -2.90
CA LEU A 195 16.97 5.93 -4.32
C LEU A 195 17.46 4.81 -5.25
N ASN A 196 18.73 4.41 -5.12
CA ASN A 196 19.29 3.34 -5.96
C ASN A 196 18.56 2.00 -5.77
N GLY A 197 18.20 1.67 -4.52
CA GLY A 197 17.41 0.48 -4.22
C GLY A 197 16.04 0.51 -4.91
N LEU A 198 15.33 1.64 -4.88
CA LEU A 198 14.05 1.81 -5.57
C LEU A 198 14.21 1.66 -7.10
N ILE A 199 15.20 2.31 -7.71
CA ILE A 199 15.46 2.19 -9.16
C ILE A 199 15.67 0.73 -9.57
N VAL A 200 16.46 -0.02 -8.79
CA VAL A 200 16.76 -1.43 -9.09
C VAL A 200 15.50 -2.30 -8.94
N THR A 201 14.79 -2.16 -7.83
CA THR A 201 13.59 -2.98 -7.58
C THR A 201 12.45 -2.64 -8.53
N GLY A 202 12.29 -1.36 -8.90
CA GLY A 202 11.33 -0.93 -9.92
C GLY A 202 11.58 -1.58 -11.28
N LYS A 203 12.85 -1.63 -11.72
CA LYS A 203 13.23 -2.32 -12.96
C LYS A 203 13.00 -3.83 -12.89
N GLN A 204 13.31 -4.45 -11.74
CA GLN A 204 13.04 -5.89 -11.55
C GLN A 204 11.54 -6.19 -11.61
N PHE A 205 10.71 -5.34 -11.02
CA PHE A 205 9.26 -5.49 -11.06
C PHE A 205 8.69 -5.26 -12.47
N ALA A 206 9.22 -4.27 -13.20
CA ALA A 206 8.81 -3.98 -14.58
C ALA A 206 9.07 -5.16 -15.55
N GLY A 207 10.12 -5.95 -15.34
CA GLY A 207 10.50 -7.01 -16.28
C GLY A 207 10.87 -6.43 -17.64
N GLU A 208 10.13 -6.84 -18.68
CA GLU A 208 10.33 -6.37 -20.05
C GLU A 208 9.52 -5.11 -20.40
N LEU A 209 8.59 -4.69 -19.53
CA LEU A 209 7.77 -3.49 -19.78
C LEU A 209 8.55 -2.20 -19.50
N ASP A 210 8.11 -1.11 -20.10
CA ASP A 210 8.63 0.21 -19.78
C ASP A 210 8.28 0.56 -18.33
N VAL A 211 9.24 1.05 -17.56
CA VAL A 211 9.02 1.49 -16.17
C VAL A 211 7.95 2.59 -16.04
N LYS A 212 7.61 3.27 -17.14
CA LYS A 212 6.52 4.26 -17.23
C LYS A 212 5.18 3.66 -17.70
N ASP A 213 5.11 2.34 -17.93
CA ASP A 213 3.83 1.70 -18.22
C ASP A 213 2.86 1.91 -17.04
N PRO A 214 1.58 2.29 -17.26
CA PRO A 214 0.62 2.52 -16.19
C PRO A 214 0.37 1.32 -15.25
N LEU A 215 0.63 0.11 -15.68
CA LEU A 215 0.57 -1.08 -14.81
C LEU A 215 1.64 -1.04 -13.71
N ILE A 216 2.75 -0.32 -13.97
CA ILE A 216 3.91 -0.24 -13.08
C ILE A 216 3.94 1.11 -12.38
N SER A 217 3.77 2.18 -13.17
CA SER A 217 3.80 3.58 -12.74
C SER A 217 2.43 4.22 -13.02
N PRO A 218 1.44 4.01 -12.16
CA PRO A 218 0.05 4.43 -12.40
C PRO A 218 -0.13 5.94 -12.51
N ILE A 219 0.87 6.75 -12.15
CA ILE A 219 0.85 8.20 -12.37
C ILE A 219 0.74 8.56 -13.86
N TYR A 220 1.15 7.67 -14.77
CA TYR A 220 1.02 7.85 -16.22
C TYR A 220 -0.32 7.33 -16.78
N GLY A 221 -1.17 6.75 -15.92
CA GLY A 221 -2.49 6.25 -16.28
C GLY A 221 -3.60 7.30 -16.16
N ASN A 222 -4.83 6.88 -16.40
CA ASN A 222 -6.02 7.74 -16.34
C ASN A 222 -6.61 7.78 -14.93
N MET A 223 -6.75 8.98 -14.35
CA MET A 223 -7.28 9.22 -13.00
C MET A 223 -8.80 9.42 -12.94
N ASP A 224 -9.51 9.42 -14.06
CA ASP A 224 -10.97 9.62 -14.07
C ASP A 224 -11.72 8.41 -13.54
N ASN A 225 -12.83 8.64 -12.83
CA ASN A 225 -13.76 7.62 -12.35
C ASN A 225 -13.07 6.55 -11.46
N LEU A 226 -12.21 6.99 -10.51
CA LEU A 226 -11.55 6.11 -9.54
C LEU A 226 -12.28 6.07 -8.17
N GLY A 227 -13.44 6.73 -8.05
CA GLY A 227 -14.19 6.76 -6.79
C GLY A 227 -13.62 7.77 -5.79
N GLU A 228 -13.82 7.48 -4.51
CA GLU A 228 -13.32 8.32 -3.41
C GLU A 228 -11.93 7.84 -2.98
N ILE A 229 -10.93 8.73 -3.03
CA ILE A 229 -9.54 8.41 -2.65
C ILE A 229 -9.14 9.21 -1.42
N PHE A 230 -8.55 8.57 -0.43
CA PHE A 230 -7.84 9.23 0.66
C PHE A 230 -6.34 9.03 0.47
N LEU A 231 -5.68 10.10 0.03
CA LEU A 231 -4.25 10.13 -0.24
C LEU A 231 -3.50 10.68 0.97
N ILE A 232 -2.58 9.89 1.53
CA ILE A 232 -1.84 10.20 2.75
C ILE A 232 -0.34 10.06 2.47
N PHE A 233 0.48 11.08 2.75
CA PHE A 233 1.94 11.01 2.57
C PHE A 233 2.68 12.00 3.46
N GLY A 234 3.97 11.75 3.70
CA GLY A 234 4.81 12.54 4.60
C GLY A 234 5.71 13.53 3.88
N THR A 235 6.09 14.62 4.56
CA THR A 235 7.00 15.63 3.97
C THR A 235 8.48 15.22 4.00
N ASN A 236 8.84 14.15 4.74
CA ASN A 236 10.20 13.63 4.85
C ASN A 236 10.34 12.26 4.15
N GLU A 237 9.77 12.12 2.95
CA GLU A 237 9.93 10.91 2.13
C GLU A 237 10.28 11.23 0.68
N ILE A 238 11.05 10.34 0.07
CA ILE A 238 11.51 10.47 -1.32
C ILE A 238 10.35 10.46 -2.33
N LEU A 239 9.20 9.88 -1.97
CA LEU A 239 8.02 9.80 -2.82
C LEU A 239 7.13 11.05 -2.76
N TYR A 240 7.46 12.02 -1.88
CA TYR A 240 6.69 13.24 -1.69
C TYR A 240 6.40 14.01 -2.98
N PRO A 241 7.38 14.26 -3.88
CA PRO A 241 7.12 15.02 -5.11
C PRO A 241 6.11 14.33 -6.04
N ASP A 242 6.18 13.00 -6.14
CA ASP A 242 5.25 12.25 -6.97
C ASP A 242 3.86 12.13 -6.32
N CYS A 243 3.80 12.08 -4.99
CA CYS A 243 2.52 12.14 -4.27
C CYS A 243 1.84 13.50 -4.42
N LEU A 244 2.59 14.61 -4.42
CA LEU A 244 2.05 15.95 -4.73
C LEU A 244 1.52 16.01 -6.17
N LYS A 245 2.30 15.56 -7.14
CA LYS A 245 1.85 15.49 -8.52
C LYS A 245 0.59 14.64 -8.67
N LEU A 246 0.53 13.50 -7.98
CA LEU A 246 -0.67 12.67 -7.97
C LEU A 246 -1.87 13.40 -7.37
N SER A 247 -1.68 14.16 -6.27
CA SER A 247 -2.79 14.93 -5.66
C SER A 247 -3.39 15.92 -6.64
N ASP A 248 -2.56 16.68 -7.35
CA ASP A 248 -3.01 17.64 -8.38
C ASP A 248 -3.79 16.94 -9.51
N MET A 249 -3.31 15.76 -9.95
CA MET A 249 -3.99 14.98 -10.99
C MET A 249 -5.35 14.45 -10.52
N LEU A 250 -5.46 14.00 -9.28
CA LEU A 250 -6.72 13.48 -8.71
C LEU A 250 -7.75 14.60 -8.47
N GLU A 251 -7.30 15.81 -8.08
CA GLU A 251 -8.20 16.96 -7.87
C GLU A 251 -8.91 17.41 -9.14
N ILE A 252 -8.29 17.27 -10.30
CA ILE A 252 -8.88 17.67 -11.60
C ILE A 252 -9.55 16.53 -12.35
N ALA A 253 -9.42 15.28 -11.86
CA ALA A 253 -9.96 14.11 -12.52
C ALA A 253 -11.49 14.05 -12.46
N VAL A 254 -12.12 13.71 -13.56
CA VAL A 254 -13.59 13.64 -13.66
C VAL A 254 -14.10 12.36 -12.98
N GLY A 255 -15.08 12.48 -12.06
CA GLY A 255 -15.67 11.33 -11.38
C GLY A 255 -14.75 10.65 -10.34
N THR A 256 -13.65 11.32 -9.96
CA THR A 256 -12.79 10.98 -8.84
C THR A 256 -12.88 12.10 -7.80
N SER A 257 -12.89 11.75 -6.53
CA SER A 257 -12.75 12.72 -5.44
C SER A 257 -11.58 12.34 -4.56
N VAL A 258 -10.83 13.32 -4.06
CA VAL A 258 -9.67 13.06 -3.23
C VAL A 258 -9.76 13.85 -1.91
N GLU A 259 -9.52 13.16 -0.80
CA GLU A 259 -9.20 13.75 0.51
C GLU A 259 -7.69 13.59 0.70
N ILE A 260 -6.96 14.65 1.10
CA ILE A 260 -5.50 14.64 1.18
C ILE A 260 -5.09 14.90 2.63
N LYS A 261 -4.16 14.08 3.13
CA LYS A 261 -3.47 14.29 4.40
C LYS A 261 -1.98 14.32 4.21
N ILE A 262 -1.36 15.46 4.48
CA ILE A 262 0.10 15.61 4.50
C ILE A 262 0.59 15.49 5.94
N GLY A 263 1.46 14.51 6.18
CA GLY A 263 2.11 14.29 7.47
C GLY A 263 3.37 15.17 7.59
N GLU A 264 3.23 16.32 8.24
CA GLU A 264 4.35 17.23 8.43
C GLU A 264 5.50 16.58 9.23
N ASN A 265 6.71 16.62 8.66
CA ASN A 265 7.92 16.01 9.22
C ASN A 265 7.83 14.49 9.45
N LEU A 266 6.81 13.82 8.93
CA LEU A 266 6.71 12.37 8.99
C LEU A 266 7.46 11.75 7.80
N CYS A 267 8.06 10.59 8.07
CA CYS A 267 8.77 9.80 7.06
C CYS A 267 7.83 8.80 6.36
N HIS A 268 8.34 8.16 5.34
CA HIS A 268 7.66 7.15 4.56
C HIS A 268 6.99 6.08 5.44
N ASP A 269 5.72 5.79 5.16
CA ASP A 269 4.92 4.76 5.84
C ASP A 269 4.98 4.80 7.38
N TRP A 270 4.92 5.99 7.98
CA TRP A 270 4.92 6.11 9.45
C TRP A 270 3.84 5.27 10.13
N ILE A 271 2.78 4.93 9.39
CA ILE A 271 1.68 4.08 9.86
C ILE A 271 2.14 2.68 10.30
N LEU A 272 3.30 2.22 9.82
CA LEU A 272 3.88 0.92 10.20
C LEU A 272 4.67 0.97 11.52
N ALA A 273 4.98 2.17 12.02
CA ALA A 273 5.73 2.39 13.25
C ALA A 273 4.81 2.62 14.45
N PRO A 274 5.24 2.34 15.68
CA PRO A 274 4.44 2.54 16.89
C PRO A 274 4.48 4.00 17.36
N LEU A 275 3.94 4.93 16.56
CA LEU A 275 3.87 6.35 16.83
C LEU A 275 2.44 6.76 17.26
N LYS A 276 2.31 7.92 17.90
CA LYS A 276 0.98 8.50 18.18
C LYS A 276 0.26 8.88 16.88
N GLU A 277 0.99 9.42 15.92
CA GLU A 277 0.50 9.79 14.60
C GLU A 277 -0.02 8.58 13.82
N THR A 278 0.53 7.39 14.06
CA THR A 278 0.03 6.12 13.52
C THR A 278 -1.39 5.82 14.00
N GLU A 279 -1.63 5.98 15.31
CA GLU A 279 -2.97 5.76 15.88
C GLU A 279 -4.00 6.73 15.29
N GLU A 280 -3.63 8.01 15.22
CA GLU A 280 -4.47 9.08 14.67
C GLU A 280 -4.77 8.82 13.18
N THR A 281 -3.76 8.43 12.39
CA THR A 281 -3.93 8.14 10.96
C THR A 281 -4.79 6.90 10.72
N ILE A 282 -4.62 5.82 11.50
CA ILE A 282 -5.50 4.64 11.39
C ILE A 282 -6.95 5.00 11.76
N ASP A 283 -7.15 5.90 12.72
CA ASP A 283 -8.48 6.37 13.09
C ASP A 283 -9.14 7.21 11.97
N GLU A 284 -8.38 8.03 11.28
CA GLU A 284 -8.87 8.79 10.13
C GLU A 284 -9.21 7.86 8.96
N ILE A 285 -8.36 6.86 8.67
CA ILE A 285 -8.63 5.81 7.68
C ILE A 285 -9.93 5.05 8.02
N GLY A 286 -10.08 4.62 9.28
CA GLY A 286 -11.29 3.94 9.72
C GLY A 286 -12.54 4.79 9.55
N LYS A 287 -12.48 6.08 9.88
CA LYS A 287 -13.59 7.03 9.69
C LYS A 287 -13.89 7.29 8.21
N PHE A 288 -12.86 7.37 7.36
CA PHE A 288 -13.03 7.54 5.92
C PHE A 288 -13.83 6.38 5.32
N PHE A 289 -13.53 5.14 5.67
CA PHE A 289 -14.28 3.97 5.23
C PHE A 289 -15.67 3.85 5.86
N LEU A 290 -15.97 4.57 6.94
CA LEU A 290 -17.29 4.58 7.57
C LEU A 290 -18.24 5.67 7.00
N LYS A 291 -17.71 6.75 6.40
CA LYS A 291 -18.50 7.80 5.73
C LYS A 291 -19.34 7.19 4.59
#